data_cf3397faab91dd6add28e212dfa4af4b
#
_entry.id   cf3397faab91dd6add28e212dfa4af4b
#
_cell.length_a   1.000
_cell.length_b   1.000
_cell.length_c   1.000
_cell.angle_alpha   90.00
_cell.angle_beta   90.00
_cell.angle_gamma   90.00
#
_symmetry.space_group_name_H-M   'P 1'
#
loop_
_entity.id
_entity.type
_entity.pdbx_description
1 polymer ?
#
loop_
_entity_poly.entity_id
_entity_poly.type
_entity_poly.pdbx_seq_one_letter_code
_entity_poly.pdbx_strand_id
1 'polypeptide(L)'
;RVGATLTIGNYLLPLIVSNFLQAHPESRVRLQVHNTATIASMLLHHEIDLGLVEGQVVDPELELEPWVEDELVVFCAPGHPLAGRGSVDFAEIAGQPWILRERGSGTRATFDAALRHWPGGIVPRLELEHTEAVKRAVESGLGLGCLSRLALRDAFRRGSLVALEVPELDLRRRFSFVWHRGKYHSAAMRRFLEDCRTFTAGAQRSDQIPLPPVA
;
A
#
# COMPACT_ATOMS: atom_id res chain seq x y z
N ARG A 1 -9.19 -18.57 0.81
CA ARG A 1 -9.44 -17.30 1.52
C ARG A 1 -8.17 -16.47 1.47
N VAL A 2 -8.27 -15.25 0.95
CA VAL A 2 -7.13 -14.34 0.74
C VAL A 2 -7.41 -13.03 1.47
N GLY A 3 -6.46 -12.55 2.25
CA GLY A 3 -6.48 -11.22 2.84
C GLY A 3 -5.47 -10.31 2.16
N ALA A 4 -5.77 -9.03 2.04
CA ALA A 4 -4.81 -8.07 1.50
C ALA A 4 -4.90 -6.72 2.19
N THR A 5 -3.78 -6.01 2.20
CA THR A 5 -3.78 -4.61 2.62
C THR A 5 -4.33 -3.71 1.53
N LEU A 6 -4.69 -2.47 1.90
CA LEU A 6 -5.55 -1.63 1.07
C LEU A 6 -4.96 -1.31 -0.31
N THR A 7 -3.66 -1.04 -0.41
CA THR A 7 -3.05 -0.74 -1.72
C THR A 7 -3.12 -1.98 -2.62
N ILE A 8 -2.70 -3.13 -2.12
CA ILE A 8 -2.72 -4.39 -2.88
C ILE A 8 -4.14 -4.80 -3.20
N GLY A 9 -5.02 -4.79 -2.19
CA GLY A 9 -6.40 -5.23 -2.27
C GLY A 9 -7.29 -4.40 -3.20
N ASN A 10 -7.02 -3.10 -3.31
CA ASN A 10 -7.82 -2.21 -4.14
C ASN A 10 -7.28 -2.05 -5.57
N TYR A 11 -5.96 -2.14 -5.78
CA TYR A 11 -5.35 -1.79 -7.06
C TYR A 11 -4.77 -2.98 -7.84
N LEU A 12 -4.36 -4.06 -7.18
CA LEU A 12 -3.76 -5.23 -7.84
C LEU A 12 -4.66 -6.47 -7.81
N LEU A 13 -5.14 -6.84 -6.63
CA LEU A 13 -5.84 -8.12 -6.47
C LEU A 13 -7.14 -8.27 -7.27
N PRO A 14 -7.96 -7.23 -7.49
CA PRO A 14 -9.14 -7.40 -8.32
C PRO A 14 -8.81 -7.91 -9.73
N LEU A 15 -7.70 -7.44 -10.30
CA LEU A 15 -7.25 -7.85 -11.63
C LEU A 15 -6.63 -9.26 -11.60
N ILE A 16 -5.76 -9.53 -10.62
CA ILE A 16 -5.15 -10.85 -10.44
C ILE A 16 -6.22 -11.91 -10.21
N VAL A 17 -7.18 -11.65 -9.33
CA VAL A 17 -8.29 -12.57 -9.03
C VAL A 17 -9.18 -12.77 -10.26
N SER A 18 -9.45 -11.71 -11.04
CA SER A 18 -10.21 -11.83 -12.29
C SER A 18 -9.51 -12.78 -13.26
N ASN A 19 -8.22 -12.59 -13.50
CA ASN A 19 -7.44 -13.46 -14.39
C ASN A 19 -7.40 -14.91 -13.87
N PHE A 20 -7.17 -15.08 -12.56
CA PHE A 20 -7.17 -16.38 -11.93
C PHE A 20 -8.50 -17.13 -12.11
N LEU A 21 -9.64 -16.48 -11.88
CA LEU A 21 -10.96 -17.08 -12.01
C LEU A 21 -11.34 -17.36 -13.47
N GLN A 22 -10.86 -16.57 -14.43
CA GLN A 22 -11.02 -16.87 -15.86
C GLN A 22 -10.23 -18.11 -16.28
N ALA A 23 -9.01 -18.26 -15.79
CA ALA A 23 -8.17 -19.43 -16.04
C ALA A 23 -8.64 -20.69 -15.27
N HIS A 24 -9.33 -20.50 -14.13
CA HIS A 24 -9.77 -21.56 -13.24
C HIS A 24 -11.24 -21.39 -12.81
N PRO A 25 -12.21 -21.62 -13.72
CA PRO A 25 -13.64 -21.32 -13.46
C PRO A 25 -14.24 -22.10 -12.27
N GLU A 26 -13.68 -23.25 -11.92
CA GLU A 26 -14.11 -24.07 -10.77
C GLU A 26 -13.65 -23.50 -9.43
N SER A 27 -12.72 -22.54 -9.45
CA SER A 27 -12.16 -21.96 -8.22
C SER A 27 -13.10 -20.95 -7.61
N ARG A 28 -13.00 -20.81 -6.29
CA ARG A 28 -13.71 -19.77 -5.53
C ARG A 28 -12.70 -19.01 -4.69
N VAL A 29 -12.65 -17.69 -4.84
CA VAL A 29 -11.79 -16.80 -4.05
C VAL A 29 -12.67 -15.95 -3.14
N ARG A 30 -12.36 -15.96 -1.84
CA ARG A 30 -12.90 -15.00 -0.87
C ARG A 30 -11.79 -14.02 -0.52
N LEU A 31 -11.96 -12.77 -0.94
CA LEU A 31 -11.01 -11.70 -0.68
C LEU A 31 -11.52 -10.80 0.46
N GLN A 32 -10.64 -10.48 1.41
CA GLN A 32 -10.88 -9.54 2.50
C GLN A 32 -9.79 -8.47 2.48
N VAL A 33 -10.18 -7.19 2.63
CA VAL A 33 -9.25 -6.07 2.56
C VAL A 33 -9.27 -5.31 3.88
N HIS A 34 -8.13 -5.29 4.57
CA HIS A 34 -7.96 -4.65 5.88
C HIS A 34 -6.56 -4.04 5.98
N ASN A 35 -6.22 -3.43 7.11
CA ASN A 35 -4.85 -2.98 7.36
C ASN A 35 -3.92 -4.16 7.72
N THR A 36 -2.61 -3.89 7.76
CA THR A 36 -1.58 -4.92 7.97
C THR A 36 -1.74 -5.65 9.30
N ALA A 37 -2.06 -4.94 10.38
CA ALA A 37 -2.24 -5.55 11.69
C ALA A 37 -3.43 -6.53 11.70
N THR A 38 -4.54 -6.15 11.07
CA THR A 38 -5.72 -7.01 10.96
C THR A 38 -5.44 -8.24 10.10
N ILE A 39 -4.77 -8.08 8.95
CA ILE A 39 -4.39 -9.23 8.08
C ILE A 39 -3.47 -10.20 8.82
N ALA A 40 -2.49 -9.70 9.58
CA ALA A 40 -1.62 -10.55 10.39
C ALA A 40 -2.41 -11.33 11.45
N SER A 41 -3.31 -10.66 12.18
CA SER A 41 -4.21 -11.31 13.16
C SER A 41 -5.07 -12.39 12.51
N MET A 42 -5.66 -12.13 11.34
CA MET A 42 -6.51 -13.11 10.62
C MET A 42 -5.72 -14.35 10.18
N LEU A 43 -4.43 -14.21 9.84
CA LEU A 43 -3.55 -15.35 9.55
C LEU A 43 -3.28 -16.19 10.79
N LEU A 44 -2.96 -15.54 11.92
CA LEU A 44 -2.70 -16.21 13.20
C LEU A 44 -3.94 -16.99 13.70
N HIS A 45 -5.14 -16.44 13.46
CA HIS A 45 -6.39 -17.13 13.81
C HIS A 45 -6.94 -18.06 12.71
N HIS A 46 -6.17 -18.31 11.64
CA HIS A 46 -6.55 -19.16 10.50
C HIS A 46 -7.87 -18.75 9.82
N GLU A 47 -8.25 -17.49 9.91
CA GLU A 47 -9.44 -16.94 9.25
C GLU A 47 -9.22 -16.79 7.73
N ILE A 48 -7.96 -16.52 7.33
CA ILE A 48 -7.52 -16.50 5.94
C ILE A 48 -6.36 -17.49 5.74
N ASP A 49 -6.11 -17.85 4.49
CA ASP A 49 -5.10 -18.85 4.11
C ASP A 49 -3.81 -18.20 3.63
N LEU A 50 -3.92 -17.03 3.02
CA LEU A 50 -2.85 -16.24 2.42
C LEU A 50 -3.11 -14.77 2.68
N GLY A 51 -2.09 -14.04 3.09
CA GLY A 51 -2.08 -12.58 3.19
C GLY A 51 -1.15 -11.96 2.14
N LEU A 52 -1.53 -10.80 1.61
CA LEU A 52 -0.67 -9.96 0.80
C LEU A 52 -0.58 -8.60 1.51
N VAL A 53 0.61 -8.25 1.99
CA VAL A 53 0.77 -7.12 2.91
C VAL A 53 1.78 -6.10 2.43
N GLU A 54 1.59 -4.89 2.90
CA GLU A 54 2.48 -3.74 2.71
C GLU A 54 3.33 -3.52 3.95
N GLY A 55 4.64 -3.36 3.77
CA GLY A 55 5.55 -3.12 4.87
C GLY A 55 5.90 -4.37 5.66
N GLN A 56 6.29 -4.19 6.91
CA GLN A 56 6.82 -5.26 7.76
C GLN A 56 5.71 -5.88 8.62
N VAL A 57 5.72 -7.20 8.70
CA VAL A 57 5.02 -8.00 9.70
C VAL A 57 6.07 -8.77 10.47
N VAL A 58 6.09 -8.63 11.78
CA VAL A 58 7.06 -9.32 12.65
C VAL A 58 6.27 -10.20 13.60
N ASP A 59 6.18 -11.48 13.27
CA ASP A 59 5.57 -12.50 14.13
C ASP A 59 6.24 -13.84 13.87
N PRO A 60 6.65 -14.59 14.93
CA PRO A 60 7.38 -15.85 14.77
C PRO A 60 6.55 -16.98 14.13
N GLU A 61 5.23 -16.90 14.20
CA GLU A 61 4.32 -17.88 13.59
C GLU A 61 3.99 -17.58 12.13
N LEU A 62 4.35 -16.38 11.64
CA LEU A 62 4.14 -15.99 10.25
C LEU A 62 5.44 -16.11 9.43
N GLU A 63 5.27 -16.49 8.20
CA GLU A 63 6.32 -16.54 7.19
C GLU A 63 6.03 -15.53 6.09
N LEU A 64 7.05 -14.76 5.74
CA LEU A 64 6.97 -13.71 4.73
C LEU A 64 7.84 -14.08 3.54
N GLU A 65 7.28 -13.92 2.35
CA GLU A 65 8.00 -13.99 1.08
C GLU A 65 7.92 -12.63 0.38
N PRO A 66 9.05 -11.96 0.12
CA PRO A 66 9.08 -10.71 -0.63
C PRO A 66 8.50 -10.89 -2.05
N TRP A 67 7.71 -9.91 -2.52
CA TRP A 67 7.04 -9.97 -3.82
C TRP A 67 7.50 -8.85 -4.76
N VAL A 68 7.02 -7.63 -4.58
CA VAL A 68 7.33 -6.48 -5.46
C VAL A 68 7.67 -5.25 -4.64
N GLU A 69 8.59 -4.44 -5.13
CA GLU A 69 8.93 -3.18 -4.47
C GLU A 69 7.82 -2.14 -4.65
N ASP A 70 7.66 -1.30 -3.64
CA ASP A 70 6.72 -0.19 -3.62
C ASP A 70 7.37 1.03 -2.98
N GLU A 71 6.86 2.20 -3.32
CA GLU A 71 7.35 3.46 -2.80
C GLU A 71 6.18 4.33 -2.35
N LEU A 72 6.28 4.86 -1.14
CA LEU A 72 5.38 5.91 -0.69
C LEU A 72 5.83 7.26 -1.25
N VAL A 73 4.87 8.14 -1.43
CA VAL A 73 5.09 9.51 -1.91
C VAL A 73 4.34 10.47 -1.02
N VAL A 74 5.00 11.54 -0.62
CA VAL A 74 4.35 12.71 -0.04
C VAL A 74 3.62 13.45 -1.16
N PHE A 75 2.39 13.90 -0.90
CA PHE A 75 1.60 14.55 -1.92
C PHE A 75 0.68 15.62 -1.35
N CYS A 76 0.25 16.53 -2.22
CA CYS A 76 -0.65 17.64 -1.87
C CYS A 76 -1.65 17.93 -2.99
N ALA A 77 -2.60 18.82 -2.71
CA ALA A 77 -3.47 19.40 -3.74
C ALA A 77 -2.68 20.33 -4.66
N PRO A 78 -3.10 20.53 -5.94
CA PRO A 78 -2.41 21.42 -6.89
C PRO A 78 -2.33 22.88 -6.43
N GLY A 79 -3.29 23.34 -5.61
CA GLY A 79 -3.31 24.70 -5.04
C GLY A 79 -2.46 24.87 -3.77
N HIS A 80 -1.78 23.84 -3.30
CA HIS A 80 -0.93 23.93 -2.11
C HIS A 80 0.34 24.76 -2.40
N PRO A 81 0.83 25.61 -1.45
CA PRO A 81 2.01 26.44 -1.68
C PRO A 81 3.29 25.68 -2.06
N LEU A 82 3.40 24.42 -1.69
CA LEU A 82 4.54 23.55 -2.04
C LEU A 82 4.35 22.86 -3.40
N ALA A 83 3.15 22.91 -4.00
CA ALA A 83 2.91 22.29 -5.30
C ALA A 83 3.81 22.93 -6.37
N GLY A 84 4.40 22.10 -7.23
CA GLY A 84 5.28 22.58 -8.32
C GLY A 84 6.70 22.95 -7.90
N ARG A 85 7.07 22.80 -6.64
CA ARG A 85 8.45 23.05 -6.17
C ARG A 85 9.42 21.90 -6.47
N GLY A 86 8.98 20.82 -7.06
CA GLY A 86 9.79 19.65 -7.39
C GLY A 86 10.30 18.93 -6.14
N SER A 87 11.33 19.45 -5.48
CA SER A 87 11.87 18.95 -4.23
C SER A 87 11.63 19.93 -3.09
N VAL A 88 11.32 19.41 -1.91
CA VAL A 88 11.09 20.16 -0.68
C VAL A 88 11.87 19.52 0.46
N ASP A 89 12.38 20.35 1.38
CA ASP A 89 13.07 19.86 2.55
C ASP A 89 12.07 19.38 3.62
N PHE A 90 12.49 18.43 4.45
CA PHE A 90 11.62 17.93 5.52
C PHE A 90 11.17 19.05 6.47
N ALA A 91 12.03 20.01 6.78
CA ALA A 91 11.70 21.15 7.64
C ALA A 91 10.49 21.97 7.10
N GLU A 92 10.29 22.04 5.80
CA GLU A 92 9.18 22.77 5.17
C GLU A 92 7.85 22.04 5.32
N ILE A 93 7.88 20.71 5.37
CA ILE A 93 6.69 19.86 5.47
C ILE A 93 6.36 19.47 6.91
N ALA A 94 7.32 19.49 7.83
CA ALA A 94 7.14 19.06 9.22
C ALA A 94 6.04 19.83 9.95
N GLY A 95 5.94 21.16 9.70
CA GLY A 95 4.92 22.03 10.30
C GLY A 95 3.57 22.06 9.55
N GLN A 96 3.43 21.37 8.45
CA GLN A 96 2.19 21.34 7.67
C GLN A 96 1.12 20.46 8.33
N PRO A 97 -0.17 20.70 8.06
CA PRO A 97 -1.22 19.76 8.46
C PRO A 97 -1.07 18.44 7.68
N TRP A 98 -1.13 17.31 8.38
CA TRP A 98 -0.99 15.99 7.78
C TRP A 98 -2.28 15.17 7.87
N ILE A 99 -2.61 14.49 6.79
CA ILE A 99 -3.67 13.50 6.71
C ILE A 99 -3.00 12.15 6.49
N LEU A 100 -3.04 11.31 7.48
CA LEU A 100 -2.32 10.04 7.48
C LEU A 100 -3.26 8.85 7.65
N ARG A 101 -2.73 7.68 7.31
CA ARG A 101 -3.37 6.41 7.63
C ARG A 101 -3.30 6.15 9.13
N GLU A 102 -4.20 5.31 9.56
CA GLU A 102 -4.34 4.86 10.94
C GLU A 102 -3.14 4.04 11.42
N ARG A 103 -2.97 3.94 12.74
CA ARG A 103 -2.02 3.00 13.34
C ARG A 103 -2.44 1.56 13.03
N GLY A 104 -1.46 0.69 12.73
CA GLY A 104 -1.70 -0.67 12.23
C GLY A 104 -1.67 -0.77 10.70
N SER A 105 -1.72 0.35 9.98
CA SER A 105 -1.46 0.42 8.55
C SER A 105 0.04 0.28 8.25
N GLY A 106 0.40 -0.60 7.31
CA GLY A 106 1.78 -0.71 6.81
C GLY A 106 2.27 0.57 6.15
N THR A 107 1.37 1.34 5.51
CA THR A 107 1.68 2.68 4.98
C THR A 107 2.10 3.65 6.10
N ARG A 108 1.33 3.68 7.20
CA ARG A 108 1.65 4.51 8.36
C ARG A 108 2.96 4.06 9.01
N ALA A 109 3.16 2.78 9.20
CA ALA A 109 4.39 2.25 9.81
C ALA A 109 5.64 2.57 8.97
N THR A 110 5.56 2.51 7.64
CA THR A 110 6.67 2.89 6.75
C THR A 110 6.98 4.39 6.86
N PHE A 111 5.95 5.24 6.87
CA PHE A 111 6.11 6.68 7.02
C PHE A 111 6.72 7.03 8.39
N ASP A 112 6.19 6.48 9.48
CA ASP A 112 6.71 6.70 10.83
C ASP A 112 8.17 6.20 10.96
N ALA A 113 8.52 5.11 10.28
CA ALA A 113 9.88 4.60 10.24
C ALA A 113 10.86 5.55 9.53
N ALA A 114 10.44 6.18 8.44
CA ALA A 114 11.24 7.19 7.74
C ALA A 114 11.50 8.44 8.61
N LEU A 115 10.61 8.70 9.58
CA LEU A 115 10.71 9.85 10.49
C LEU A 115 11.54 9.58 11.75
N ARG A 116 12.10 8.38 11.96
CA ARG A 116 12.79 8.02 13.22
C ARG A 116 13.93 8.96 13.61
N HIS A 117 14.58 9.59 12.64
CA HIS A 117 15.69 10.50 12.85
C HIS A 117 15.25 11.96 13.07
N TRP A 118 13.95 12.25 13.01
CA TRP A 118 13.40 13.57 13.14
C TRP A 118 12.74 13.76 14.51
N PRO A 119 13.32 14.58 15.41
CA PRO A 119 12.76 14.82 16.74
C PRO A 119 11.35 15.42 16.66
N GLY A 120 10.42 14.86 17.45
CA GLY A 120 9.04 15.33 17.51
C GLY A 120 8.09 14.63 16.51
N GLY A 121 8.59 13.96 15.47
CA GLY A 121 7.74 13.26 14.50
C GLY A 121 6.68 14.16 13.86
N ILE A 122 5.67 13.55 13.29
CA ILE A 122 4.50 14.24 12.73
C ILE A 122 3.24 13.78 13.45
N VAL A 123 2.51 14.76 14.02
CA VAL A 123 1.18 14.52 14.60
C VAL A 123 0.14 14.76 13.50
N PRO A 124 -0.63 13.73 13.07
CA PRO A 124 -1.63 13.92 12.04
C PRO A 124 -2.75 14.86 12.53
N ARG A 125 -3.16 15.78 11.67
CA ARG A 125 -4.37 16.58 11.86
C ARG A 125 -5.63 15.74 11.67
N LEU A 126 -5.55 14.74 10.78
CA LEU A 126 -6.64 13.82 10.50
C LEU A 126 -6.05 12.42 10.25
N GLU A 127 -6.62 11.42 10.90
CA GLU A 127 -6.27 10.02 10.72
C GLU A 127 -7.45 9.28 10.08
N LEU A 128 -7.20 8.52 9.00
CA LEU A 128 -8.22 7.85 8.22
C LEU A 128 -7.79 6.41 7.88
N GLU A 129 -8.75 5.48 7.91
CA GLU A 129 -8.48 4.05 7.64
C GLU A 129 -8.44 3.71 6.14
N HIS A 130 -9.00 4.55 5.27
CA HIS A 130 -9.14 4.26 3.85
C HIS A 130 -8.26 5.16 2.98
N THR A 131 -7.51 4.54 2.06
CA THR A 131 -6.65 5.21 1.08
C THR A 131 -7.38 6.28 0.29
N GLU A 132 -8.59 5.96 -0.22
CA GLU A 132 -9.38 6.92 -0.98
C GLU A 132 -9.86 8.12 -0.13
N ALA A 133 -10.17 7.89 1.14
CA ALA A 133 -10.55 8.97 2.05
C ALA A 133 -9.37 9.94 2.30
N VAL A 134 -8.15 9.41 2.47
CA VAL A 134 -6.92 10.24 2.56
C VAL A 134 -6.74 11.07 1.29
N LYS A 135 -6.85 10.46 0.10
CA LYS A 135 -6.75 11.19 -1.18
C LYS A 135 -7.76 12.32 -1.26
N ARG A 136 -9.03 12.07 -0.96
CA ARG A 136 -10.11 13.08 -0.99
C ARG A 136 -9.88 14.22 0.00
N ALA A 137 -9.41 13.90 1.20
CA ALA A 137 -9.10 14.91 2.20
C ALA A 137 -7.95 15.84 1.74
N VAL A 138 -6.91 15.28 1.11
CA VAL A 138 -5.81 16.07 0.54
C VAL A 138 -6.27 16.85 -0.69
N GLU A 139 -7.04 16.25 -1.61
CA GLU A 139 -7.63 16.95 -2.78
C GLU A 139 -8.45 18.17 -2.37
N SER A 140 -9.12 18.13 -1.21
CA SER A 140 -9.88 19.27 -0.68
C SER A 140 -9.00 20.36 -0.03
N GLY A 141 -7.68 20.22 -0.04
CA GLY A 141 -6.74 21.21 0.48
C GLY A 141 -6.51 21.17 2.00
N LEU A 142 -6.88 20.07 2.67
CA LEU A 142 -6.73 19.97 4.14
C LEU A 142 -5.28 19.85 4.62
N GLY A 143 -4.32 19.53 3.74
CA GLY A 143 -2.91 19.39 4.05
C GLY A 143 -2.18 18.40 3.17
N LEU A 144 -1.12 17.81 3.69
CA LEU A 144 -0.27 16.82 3.03
C LEU A 144 -0.71 15.39 3.35
N GLY A 145 -0.47 14.47 2.42
CA GLY A 145 -0.64 13.04 2.63
C GLY A 145 0.61 12.25 2.26
N CYS A 146 0.66 10.99 2.70
CA CYS A 146 1.69 10.04 2.30
C CYS A 146 1.04 8.68 2.01
N LEU A 147 1.11 8.24 0.75
CA LEU A 147 0.52 6.99 0.26
C LEU A 147 1.42 6.34 -0.80
N SER A 148 1.13 5.09 -1.15
CA SER A 148 1.80 4.40 -2.25
C SER A 148 1.64 5.17 -3.57
N ARG A 149 2.72 5.28 -4.34
CA ARG A 149 2.72 5.84 -5.69
C ARG A 149 1.72 5.11 -6.61
N LEU A 150 1.58 3.79 -6.43
CA LEU A 150 0.57 3.01 -7.13
C LEU A 150 -0.85 3.53 -6.89
N ALA A 151 -1.21 3.81 -5.64
CA ALA A 151 -2.53 4.33 -5.28
C ALA A 151 -2.79 5.76 -5.78
N LEU A 152 -1.73 6.52 -6.00
CA LEU A 152 -1.78 7.92 -6.45
C LEU A 152 -1.69 8.06 -7.97
N ARG A 153 -1.32 7.00 -8.71
CA ARG A 153 -1.01 7.04 -10.14
C ARG A 153 -2.08 7.75 -10.97
N ASP A 154 -3.35 7.42 -10.76
CA ASP A 154 -4.44 8.03 -11.53
C ASP A 154 -4.73 9.47 -11.11
N ALA A 155 -4.57 9.81 -9.83
CA ALA A 155 -4.72 11.18 -9.34
C ALA A 155 -3.60 12.08 -9.90
N PHE A 156 -2.37 11.59 -9.93
CA PHE A 156 -1.25 12.31 -10.56
C PHE A 156 -1.45 12.51 -12.06
N ARG A 157 -1.90 11.47 -12.77
CA ARG A 157 -2.20 11.56 -14.21
C ARG A 157 -3.30 12.57 -14.53
N ARG A 158 -4.33 12.65 -13.69
CA ARG A 158 -5.42 13.66 -13.82
C ARG A 158 -5.03 15.05 -13.32
N GLY A 159 -3.91 15.19 -12.64
CA GLY A 159 -3.48 16.45 -12.03
C GLY A 159 -4.32 16.87 -10.81
N SER A 160 -5.12 15.96 -10.22
CA SER A 160 -5.90 16.26 -9.02
C SER A 160 -5.07 16.24 -7.74
N LEU A 161 -3.90 15.60 -7.78
CA LEU A 161 -2.89 15.60 -6.74
C LEU A 161 -1.51 15.80 -7.35
N VAL A 162 -0.58 16.32 -6.56
CA VAL A 162 0.81 16.60 -6.97
C VAL A 162 1.76 15.89 -6.00
N ALA A 163 2.76 15.21 -6.54
CA ALA A 163 3.84 14.62 -5.76
C ALA A 163 4.79 15.69 -5.24
N LEU A 164 5.27 15.51 -4.00
CA LEU A 164 6.36 16.27 -3.42
C LEU A 164 7.54 15.32 -3.21
N GLU A 165 8.68 15.63 -3.78
CA GLU A 165 9.91 14.88 -3.53
C GLU A 165 10.57 15.39 -2.24
N VAL A 166 10.81 14.48 -1.30
CA VAL A 166 11.45 14.75 0.00
C VAL A 166 12.66 13.83 0.13
N PRO A 167 13.84 14.25 -0.39
CA PRO A 167 15.01 13.38 -0.50
C PRO A 167 15.52 12.80 0.82
N GLU A 168 15.23 13.47 1.94
CA GLU A 168 15.64 13.02 3.27
C GLU A 168 14.81 11.83 3.80
N LEU A 169 13.69 11.49 3.17
CA LEU A 169 12.83 10.40 3.60
C LEU A 169 13.04 9.14 2.72
N ASP A 170 13.50 8.05 3.31
CA ASP A 170 13.46 6.75 2.63
C ASP A 170 12.06 6.14 2.78
N LEU A 171 11.26 6.29 1.74
CA LEU A 171 9.87 5.86 1.69
C LEU A 171 9.68 4.55 0.92
N ARG A 172 10.76 3.83 0.62
CA ARG A 172 10.73 2.53 -0.05
C ARG A 172 10.24 1.46 0.90
N ARG A 173 9.47 0.53 0.35
CA ARG A 173 8.97 -0.65 1.06
C ARG A 173 8.81 -1.81 0.10
N ARG A 174 8.36 -2.94 0.59
CA ARG A 174 8.08 -4.11 -0.24
C ARG A 174 6.72 -4.67 0.08
N PHE A 175 5.97 -5.07 -0.95
CA PHE A 175 4.83 -5.96 -0.79
C PHE A 175 5.34 -7.37 -0.57
N SER A 176 4.66 -8.12 0.26
CA SER A 176 5.04 -9.49 0.60
C SER A 176 3.82 -10.39 0.67
N PHE A 177 4.01 -11.64 0.29
CA PHE A 177 3.11 -12.71 0.65
C PHE A 177 3.37 -13.10 2.10
N VAL A 178 2.31 -13.45 2.82
CA VAL A 178 2.38 -13.87 4.22
C VAL A 178 1.44 -15.03 4.46
N TRP A 179 1.91 -16.03 5.19
CA TRP A 179 1.10 -17.16 5.63
C TRP A 179 1.56 -17.66 6.99
N HIS A 180 0.70 -18.41 7.67
CA HIS A 180 1.09 -19.09 8.91
C HIS A 180 2.09 -20.20 8.60
N ARG A 181 3.19 -20.35 9.38
CA ARG A 181 4.26 -21.33 9.14
C ARG A 181 3.76 -22.77 9.01
N GLY A 182 2.72 -23.12 9.79
CA GLY A 182 2.09 -24.44 9.71
C GLY A 182 1.14 -24.63 8.52
N LYS A 183 1.02 -23.64 7.62
CA LYS A 183 0.06 -23.68 6.51
C LYS A 183 0.52 -24.63 5.42
N TYR A 184 -0.33 -25.63 5.14
CA TYR A 184 -0.15 -26.45 3.94
C TYR A 184 -0.50 -25.65 2.68
N HIS A 185 0.42 -25.56 1.75
CA HIS A 185 0.19 -24.90 0.47
C HIS A 185 -0.52 -25.84 -0.49
N SER A 186 -1.83 -25.69 -0.64
CA SER A 186 -2.61 -26.45 -1.61
C SER A 186 -2.17 -26.13 -3.05
N ALA A 187 -2.54 -26.99 -4.01
CA ALA A 187 -2.25 -26.74 -5.43
C ALA A 187 -2.85 -25.41 -5.90
N ALA A 188 -4.06 -25.07 -5.45
CA ALA A 188 -4.72 -23.79 -5.76
C ALA A 188 -3.95 -22.58 -5.19
N MET A 189 -3.47 -22.67 -3.94
CA MET A 189 -2.67 -21.60 -3.35
C MET A 189 -1.36 -21.39 -4.10
N ARG A 190 -0.62 -22.47 -4.42
CA ARG A 190 0.64 -22.36 -5.18
C ARG A 190 0.42 -21.72 -6.54
N ARG A 191 -0.64 -22.12 -7.25
CA ARG A 191 -1.01 -21.55 -8.56
C ARG A 191 -1.36 -20.07 -8.45
N PHE A 192 -2.15 -19.69 -7.45
CA PHE A 192 -2.49 -18.30 -7.20
C PHE A 192 -1.25 -17.42 -6.91
N LEU A 193 -0.29 -17.93 -6.12
CA LEU A 193 0.99 -17.24 -5.88
C LEU A 193 1.81 -17.08 -7.16
N GLU A 194 1.80 -18.10 -8.04
CA GLU A 194 2.49 -18.04 -9.33
C GLU A 194 1.84 -17.01 -10.25
N ASP A 195 0.51 -16.94 -10.30
CA ASP A 195 -0.23 -15.94 -11.07
C ASP A 195 0.06 -14.52 -10.55
N CYS A 196 0.14 -14.32 -9.23
CA CYS A 196 0.57 -13.04 -8.65
C CYS A 196 1.97 -12.64 -9.13
N ARG A 197 2.94 -13.57 -9.11
CA ARG A 197 4.31 -13.31 -9.57
C ARG A 197 4.35 -13.02 -11.07
N THR A 198 3.60 -13.77 -11.86
CA THR A 198 3.48 -13.58 -13.31
C THR A 198 2.87 -12.24 -13.65
N PHE A 199 1.81 -11.84 -12.93
CA PHE A 199 1.14 -10.56 -13.14
C PHE A 199 2.08 -9.35 -12.92
N THR A 200 3.03 -9.47 -12.01
CA THR A 200 4.01 -8.40 -11.72
C THR A 200 5.35 -8.59 -12.41
N ALA A 201 5.51 -9.65 -13.22
CA ALA A 201 6.77 -9.94 -13.89
C ALA A 201 7.22 -8.78 -14.79
N GLY A 202 8.50 -8.42 -14.70
CA GLY A 202 9.10 -7.31 -15.46
C GLY A 202 8.92 -5.93 -14.83
N ALA A 203 8.04 -5.75 -13.84
CA ALA A 203 7.94 -4.52 -13.08
C ALA A 203 8.96 -4.53 -11.93
N GLN A 204 9.78 -3.49 -11.83
CA GLN A 204 10.68 -3.32 -10.69
C GLN A 204 9.91 -2.79 -9.46
N ARG A 205 8.91 -1.93 -9.69
CA ARG A 205 8.07 -1.33 -8.66
C ARG A 205 6.59 -1.46 -8.99
N SER A 206 5.77 -1.42 -7.96
CA SER A 206 4.32 -1.57 -8.04
C SER A 206 3.63 -0.58 -8.98
N ASP A 207 4.11 0.67 -9.04
CA ASP A 207 3.59 1.73 -9.90
C ASP A 207 3.89 1.52 -11.39
N GLN A 208 4.83 0.62 -11.72
CA GLN A 208 5.20 0.26 -13.10
C GLN A 208 4.37 -0.92 -13.64
N ILE A 209 3.59 -1.59 -12.79
CA ILE A 209 2.73 -2.68 -13.22
C ILE A 209 1.70 -2.13 -14.22
N PRO A 210 1.59 -2.74 -15.42
CA PRO A 210 0.60 -2.31 -16.41
C PRO A 210 -0.81 -2.62 -15.92
N LEU A 211 -1.53 -1.61 -15.48
CA LEU A 211 -2.93 -1.71 -15.08
C LEU A 211 -3.81 -1.06 -16.15
N PRO A 212 -5.00 -1.59 -16.43
CA PRO A 212 -5.94 -0.95 -17.32
C PRO A 212 -6.29 0.45 -16.78
N PRO A 213 -6.49 1.44 -17.66
CA PRO A 213 -6.94 2.75 -17.23
C PRO A 213 -8.30 2.63 -16.53
N VAL A 214 -8.44 3.33 -15.41
CA VAL A 214 -9.76 3.51 -14.79
C VAL A 214 -10.54 4.46 -15.70
N ALA A 215 -11.70 4.01 -16.17
CA ALA A 215 -12.58 4.77 -17.04
C ALA A 215 -13.15 6.01 -16.33
#